data_a3a342b1ec426555a306f82cf9c06270
#
_entry.id   a3a342b1ec426555a306f82cf9c06270
#
_cell.length_a   1.000
_cell.length_b   1.000
_cell.length_c   1.000
_cell.angle_alpha   90.00
_cell.angle_beta   90.00
_cell.angle_gamma   90.00
#
_symmetry.space_group_name_H-M   'P 1'
#
loop_
_entity.id
_entity.type
_entity.pdbx_description
1 polymer ?
#
loop_
_entity_poly.entity_id
_entity_poly.type
_entity_poly.pdbx_seq_one_letter_code
_entity_poly.pdbx_strand_id
1 'polypeptide(L)'
;MKILVPVDGSEPALEAVRHVLGLLGNGLKASLVLATVQEPVYLYERVLPPDADVLERVTGAVGARALADAEALCKAAGVSYEREIVSGDAAQAVLDLAGARSCDAIVMGARGLGAVKSALLGSVSHRVLQDAPMPVTVVKHGPGAADAEVRG
;
A
#
# COMPACT_ATOMS: atom_id res chain seq x y z
N MET A 1 -2.42 -2.14 -19.06
CA MET A 1 -1.92 -1.28 -17.97
C MET A 1 -1.85 -2.09 -16.68
N LYS A 2 -0.81 -1.89 -15.93
CA LYS A 2 -0.62 -2.56 -14.63
C LYS A 2 -0.40 -1.49 -13.56
N ILE A 3 -1.17 -1.56 -12.49
CA ILE A 3 -1.15 -0.58 -11.40
C ILE A 3 -0.70 -1.25 -10.12
N LEU A 4 0.34 -0.69 -9.49
CA LEU A 4 0.78 -1.11 -8.17
C LEU A 4 0.05 -0.29 -7.11
N VAL A 5 -0.56 -0.98 -6.15
CA VAL A 5 -1.24 -0.35 -5.02
C VAL A 5 -0.60 -0.85 -3.73
N PRO A 6 0.31 -0.07 -3.14
CA PRO A 6 0.89 -0.41 -1.84
C PRO A 6 -0.17 -0.25 -0.75
N VAL A 7 -0.26 -1.23 0.14
CA VAL A 7 -1.17 -1.19 1.28
C VAL A 7 -0.43 -1.61 2.55
N ASP A 8 -0.77 -0.98 3.66
CA ASP A 8 -0.14 -1.22 4.95
C ASP A 8 -1.16 -1.56 6.04
N GLY A 9 -2.40 -1.83 5.64
CA GLY A 9 -3.49 -2.09 6.56
C GLY A 9 -4.19 -0.84 7.08
N SER A 10 -3.72 0.34 6.71
CA SER A 10 -4.32 1.61 7.14
C SER A 10 -5.53 1.98 6.28
N GLU A 11 -6.39 2.84 6.82
CA GLU A 11 -7.55 3.34 6.07
C GLU A 11 -7.14 4.19 4.84
N PRO A 12 -6.11 5.05 4.90
CA PRO A 12 -5.66 5.74 3.69
C PRO A 12 -5.26 4.81 2.55
N ALA A 13 -4.64 3.67 2.85
CA ALA A 13 -4.31 2.69 1.84
C ALA A 13 -5.56 2.06 1.22
N LEU A 14 -6.58 1.80 2.02
CA LEU A 14 -7.85 1.29 1.53
C LEU A 14 -8.57 2.32 0.65
N GLU A 15 -8.45 3.60 0.95
CA GLU A 15 -8.98 4.66 0.08
C GLU A 15 -8.33 4.62 -1.30
N ALA A 16 -7.03 4.34 -1.37
CA ALA A 16 -6.34 4.16 -2.65
C ALA A 16 -6.91 2.97 -3.42
N VAL A 17 -7.17 1.86 -2.75
CA VAL A 17 -7.77 0.68 -3.37
C VAL A 17 -9.16 1.01 -3.91
N ARG A 18 -10.00 1.67 -3.11
CA ARG A 18 -11.35 2.08 -3.54
C ARG A 18 -11.30 3.00 -4.75
N HIS A 19 -10.33 3.92 -4.77
CA HIS A 19 -10.15 4.81 -5.91
C HIS A 19 -9.88 4.04 -7.20
N VAL A 20 -8.94 3.10 -7.16
CA VAL A 20 -8.62 2.28 -8.33
C VAL A 20 -9.82 1.43 -8.76
N LEU A 21 -10.50 0.82 -7.80
CA LEU A 21 -11.70 0.01 -8.11
C LEU A 21 -12.78 0.87 -8.78
N GLY A 22 -12.93 2.12 -8.34
CA GLY A 22 -13.84 3.07 -8.99
C GLY A 22 -13.45 3.37 -10.42
N LEU A 23 -12.14 3.56 -10.68
CA LEU A 23 -11.66 3.79 -12.05
C LEU A 23 -11.93 2.57 -12.94
N LEU A 24 -11.70 1.36 -12.44
CA LEU A 24 -11.98 0.13 -13.17
C LEU A 24 -13.46 -0.02 -13.44
N GLY A 25 -14.30 0.32 -12.48
CA GLY A 25 -15.75 0.31 -12.66
C GLY A 25 -16.24 1.32 -13.70
N ASN A 26 -15.49 2.40 -13.90
CA ASN A 26 -15.79 3.42 -14.90
C ASN A 26 -15.12 3.17 -16.26
N GLY A 27 -14.54 2.01 -16.45
CA GLY A 27 -14.05 1.59 -17.76
C GLY A 27 -12.53 1.55 -17.92
N LEU A 28 -11.75 1.92 -16.90
CA LEU A 28 -10.30 1.76 -16.98
C LEU A 28 -9.96 0.28 -17.07
N LYS A 29 -9.12 -0.08 -18.03
CA LYS A 29 -8.64 -1.46 -18.20
C LYS A 29 -7.26 -1.56 -17.62
N ALA A 30 -7.13 -2.23 -16.49
CA ALA A 30 -5.87 -2.42 -15.81
C ALA A 30 -5.88 -3.68 -14.97
N SER A 31 -4.72 -4.26 -14.77
CA SER A 31 -4.50 -5.30 -13.76
C SER A 31 -3.87 -4.67 -12.52
N LEU A 32 -4.12 -5.27 -11.36
CA LEU A 32 -3.66 -4.75 -10.09
C LEU A 32 -2.59 -5.64 -9.48
N VAL A 33 -1.62 -5.00 -8.85
CA VAL A 33 -0.69 -5.64 -7.93
C VAL A 33 -0.90 -4.99 -6.57
N LEU A 34 -1.43 -5.74 -5.62
CA LEU A 34 -1.52 -5.31 -4.23
C LEU A 34 -0.25 -5.72 -3.53
N ALA A 35 0.43 -4.78 -2.94
CA ALA A 35 1.70 -5.04 -2.29
C ALA A 35 1.72 -4.50 -0.86
N THR A 36 2.34 -5.23 0.04
CA THR A 36 2.64 -4.72 1.37
C THR A 36 4.11 -4.92 1.65
N VAL A 37 4.71 -3.90 2.28
CA VAL A 37 6.11 -3.93 2.66
C VAL A 37 6.19 -4.04 4.17
N GLN A 38 6.90 -5.06 4.63
CA GLN A 38 7.16 -5.26 6.05
C GLN A 38 8.54 -4.71 6.36
N GLU A 39 8.61 -3.69 7.19
CA GLU A 39 9.88 -3.14 7.62
C GLU A 39 10.53 -4.07 8.63
N PRO A 40 11.86 -4.24 8.60
CA PRO A 40 12.55 -5.05 9.58
C PRO A 40 12.26 -4.55 10.99
N VAL A 41 11.90 -5.48 11.88
CA VAL A 41 11.67 -5.13 13.29
C VAL A 41 12.99 -5.21 14.02
N TYR A 42 13.64 -4.08 14.19
CA TYR A 42 14.96 -3.98 14.85
C TYR A 42 14.97 -4.47 16.30
N LEU A 43 13.81 -4.65 16.90
CA LEU A 43 13.70 -5.21 18.25
C LEU A 43 14.28 -6.61 18.37
N TYR A 44 14.34 -7.35 17.28
CA TYR A 44 14.90 -8.69 17.27
C TYR A 44 16.43 -8.71 17.29
N GLU A 45 17.07 -7.61 16.98
CA GLU A 45 18.52 -7.53 17.00
C GLU A 45 19.09 -7.57 18.42
N ARG A 46 18.28 -7.26 19.43
CA ARG A 46 18.69 -7.24 20.85
C ARG A 46 18.41 -8.54 21.59
N VAL A 47 17.61 -9.40 21.00
CA VAL A 47 17.30 -10.73 21.52
C VAL A 47 17.80 -11.70 20.46
N LEU A 48 18.09 -12.93 20.84
CA LEU A 48 18.52 -13.94 19.88
C LEU A 48 17.73 -13.82 18.56
N PRO A 49 18.42 -13.64 17.42
CA PRO A 49 17.71 -13.52 16.17
C PRO A 49 16.85 -14.76 15.95
N PRO A 50 15.56 -14.60 15.63
CA PRO A 50 14.72 -15.75 15.35
C PRO A 50 15.26 -16.48 14.13
N ASP A 51 15.04 -17.79 14.07
CA ASP A 51 15.33 -18.58 12.92
C ASP A 51 14.71 -17.91 11.67
N ALA A 52 15.43 -17.93 10.56
CA ALA A 52 14.98 -17.32 9.31
C ALA A 52 13.59 -17.82 8.90
N ASP A 53 13.30 -19.10 9.12
CA ASP A 53 12.00 -19.69 8.82
C ASP A 53 10.88 -19.11 9.69
N VAL A 54 11.16 -18.84 10.96
CA VAL A 54 10.20 -18.22 11.88
C VAL A 54 9.95 -16.78 11.46
N LEU A 55 11.00 -16.05 11.14
CA LEU A 55 10.91 -14.65 10.70
C LEU A 55 10.08 -14.55 9.41
N GLU A 56 10.32 -15.43 8.45
CA GLU A 56 9.58 -15.46 7.19
C GLU A 56 8.09 -15.75 7.42
N ARG A 57 7.77 -16.71 8.30
CA ARG A 57 6.38 -17.01 8.62
C ARG A 57 5.68 -15.86 9.32
N VAL A 58 6.34 -15.20 10.25
CA VAL A 58 5.78 -14.03 10.95
C VAL A 58 5.56 -12.88 9.97
N THR A 59 6.54 -12.59 9.14
CA THR A 59 6.45 -11.54 8.13
C THR A 59 5.31 -11.82 7.15
N GLY A 60 5.19 -13.08 6.70
CA GLY A 60 4.12 -13.48 5.82
C GLY A 60 2.73 -13.35 6.45
N ALA A 61 2.59 -13.72 7.72
CA ALA A 61 1.33 -13.61 8.43
C ALA A 61 0.91 -12.15 8.63
N VAL A 62 1.85 -11.29 9.01
CA VAL A 62 1.60 -9.85 9.18
C VAL A 62 1.25 -9.22 7.83
N GLY A 63 1.98 -9.58 6.78
CA GLY A 63 1.71 -9.09 5.44
C GLY A 63 0.35 -9.52 4.93
N ALA A 64 -0.04 -10.78 5.13
CA ALA A 64 -1.36 -11.26 4.74
C ALA A 64 -2.47 -10.49 5.47
N ARG A 65 -2.26 -10.17 6.73
CA ARG A 65 -3.21 -9.39 7.51
C ARG A 65 -3.34 -7.95 7.00
N ALA A 66 -2.21 -7.34 6.65
CA ALA A 66 -2.21 -5.99 6.07
C ALA A 66 -2.95 -5.94 4.73
N LEU A 67 -2.89 -7.01 3.95
CA LEU A 67 -3.55 -7.11 2.65
C LEU A 67 -5.02 -7.52 2.74
N ALA A 68 -5.46 -8.10 3.85
CA ALA A 68 -6.77 -8.77 3.94
C ALA A 68 -7.95 -7.88 3.52
N ASP A 69 -8.02 -6.66 4.03
CA ASP A 69 -9.12 -5.76 3.71
C ASP A 69 -9.09 -5.30 2.25
N ALA A 70 -7.89 -5.03 1.73
CA ALA A 70 -7.72 -4.67 0.32
C ALA A 70 -8.13 -5.82 -0.60
N GLU A 71 -7.74 -7.04 -0.26
CA GLU A 71 -8.14 -8.22 -1.01
C GLU A 71 -9.65 -8.42 -0.99
N ALA A 72 -10.28 -8.21 0.17
CA ALA A 72 -11.72 -8.31 0.30
C ALA A 72 -12.44 -7.32 -0.59
N LEU A 73 -11.95 -6.09 -0.69
CA LEU A 73 -12.51 -5.07 -1.58
C LEU A 73 -12.41 -5.49 -3.05
N CYS A 74 -11.26 -6.02 -3.46
CA CYS A 74 -11.08 -6.49 -4.83
C CYS A 74 -12.00 -7.67 -5.16
N LYS A 75 -12.11 -8.63 -4.25
CA LYS A 75 -12.99 -9.77 -4.43
C LYS A 75 -14.45 -9.36 -4.54
N ALA A 76 -14.89 -8.44 -3.68
CA ALA A 76 -16.26 -7.93 -3.71
C ALA A 76 -16.57 -7.20 -5.03
N ALA A 77 -15.58 -6.55 -5.61
CA ALA A 77 -15.72 -5.85 -6.89
C ALA A 77 -15.53 -6.78 -8.11
N GLY A 78 -15.17 -8.05 -7.89
CA GLY A 78 -14.91 -8.98 -8.98
C GLY A 78 -13.63 -8.67 -9.75
N VAL A 79 -12.67 -8.00 -9.14
CA VAL A 79 -11.44 -7.57 -9.78
C VAL A 79 -10.30 -8.54 -9.45
N SER A 80 -9.62 -9.02 -10.48
CA SER A 80 -8.44 -9.86 -10.32
C SER A 80 -7.24 -9.03 -9.91
N TYR A 81 -6.40 -9.61 -9.07
CA TYR A 81 -5.18 -8.95 -8.62
C TYR A 81 -4.09 -9.97 -8.32
N GLU A 82 -2.85 -9.51 -8.34
CA GLU A 82 -1.71 -10.25 -7.84
C GLU A 82 -1.35 -9.68 -6.47
N ARG A 83 -0.81 -10.50 -5.58
CA ARG A 83 -0.38 -10.03 -4.26
C ARG A 83 1.12 -10.21 -4.10
N GLU A 84 1.74 -9.25 -3.43
CA GLU A 84 3.16 -9.27 -3.11
C GLU A 84 3.35 -8.87 -1.66
N ILE A 85 4.12 -9.68 -0.95
CA ILE A 85 4.57 -9.37 0.41
C ILE A 85 6.08 -9.31 0.36
N VAL A 86 6.63 -8.13 0.60
CA VAL A 86 8.07 -7.91 0.53
C VAL A 86 8.57 -7.29 1.83
N SER A 87 9.86 -7.41 2.07
CA SER A 87 10.50 -6.83 3.25
C SER A 87 11.52 -5.79 2.84
N GLY A 88 11.73 -4.80 3.67
CA GLY A 88 12.73 -3.77 3.45
C GLY A 88 12.23 -2.37 3.78
N ASP A 89 12.95 -1.37 3.30
CA ASP A 89 12.52 0.02 3.38
C ASP A 89 11.27 0.23 2.51
N ALA A 90 10.22 0.76 3.10
CA ALA A 90 8.93 0.82 2.43
C ALA A 90 8.96 1.55 1.10
N ALA A 91 9.54 2.74 1.04
CA ALA A 91 9.57 3.52 -0.20
C ALA A 91 10.42 2.85 -1.26
N GLN A 92 11.62 2.38 -0.90
CA GLN A 92 12.51 1.72 -1.84
C GLN A 92 11.91 0.41 -2.36
N ALA A 93 11.30 -0.37 -1.47
CA ALA A 93 10.66 -1.63 -1.88
C ALA A 93 9.51 -1.41 -2.85
N VAL A 94 8.70 -0.37 -2.64
CA VAL A 94 7.63 -0.01 -3.58
C VAL A 94 8.21 0.36 -4.95
N LEU A 95 9.25 1.17 -4.97
CA LEU A 95 9.91 1.58 -6.23
C LEU A 95 10.51 0.37 -6.96
N ASP A 96 11.21 -0.48 -6.24
CA ASP A 96 11.85 -1.68 -6.80
C ASP A 96 10.79 -2.64 -7.36
N LEU A 97 9.70 -2.83 -6.62
CA LEU A 97 8.63 -3.73 -7.03
C LEU A 97 7.90 -3.20 -8.28
N ALA A 98 7.65 -1.90 -8.32
CA ALA A 98 7.03 -1.27 -9.48
C ALA A 98 7.87 -1.51 -10.75
N GLY A 99 9.18 -1.38 -10.64
CA GLY A 99 10.09 -1.67 -11.74
C GLY A 99 10.13 -3.15 -12.10
N ALA A 100 10.29 -4.01 -11.09
CA ALA A 100 10.40 -5.46 -11.30
C ALA A 100 9.14 -6.07 -11.93
N ARG A 101 7.96 -5.53 -11.58
CA ARG A 101 6.68 -6.01 -12.10
C ARG A 101 6.24 -5.24 -13.34
N SER A 102 7.05 -4.32 -13.83
CA SER A 102 6.75 -3.49 -14.99
C SER A 102 5.41 -2.76 -14.85
N CYS A 103 5.19 -2.17 -13.69
CA CYS A 103 3.98 -1.43 -13.43
C CYS A 103 3.98 -0.10 -14.18
N ASP A 104 2.85 0.27 -14.74
CA ASP A 104 2.69 1.51 -15.51
C ASP A 104 2.35 2.69 -14.62
N ALA A 105 1.85 2.45 -13.43
CA ALA A 105 1.46 3.49 -12.49
C ALA A 105 1.47 2.95 -11.07
N ILE A 106 1.59 3.87 -10.12
CA ILE A 106 1.43 3.58 -8.70
C ILE A 106 0.27 4.41 -8.18
N VAL A 107 -0.63 3.80 -7.43
CA VAL A 107 -1.71 4.50 -6.73
C VAL A 107 -1.58 4.18 -5.26
N MET A 108 -1.41 5.18 -4.43
CA MET A 108 -1.18 4.99 -3.00
C MET A 108 -1.88 6.04 -2.17
N GLY A 109 -2.08 5.74 -0.90
CA GLY A 109 -2.63 6.70 0.05
C GLY A 109 -1.61 7.80 0.35
N ALA A 110 -2.10 8.97 0.69
CA ALA A 110 -1.25 10.10 1.02
C ALA A 110 -0.47 9.87 2.30
N ARG A 111 -1.00 9.09 3.23
CA ARG A 111 -0.39 8.75 4.51
C ARG A 111 -0.61 7.28 4.82
N GLY A 112 0.21 6.72 5.70
CA GLY A 112 0.06 5.36 6.17
C GLY A 112 0.02 5.31 7.70
N LEU A 113 0.33 4.14 8.23
CA LEU A 113 0.43 3.94 9.67
C LEU A 113 1.53 4.83 10.24
N GLY A 114 1.25 5.46 11.39
CA GLY A 114 2.22 6.30 12.08
C GLY A 114 2.43 7.68 11.48
N ALA A 115 1.67 8.07 10.48
CA ALA A 115 1.80 9.39 9.87
C ALA A 115 1.38 10.50 10.84
N VAL A 116 2.09 11.62 10.78
CA VAL A 116 1.77 12.80 11.55
C VAL A 116 0.53 13.46 10.95
N LYS A 117 -0.45 13.78 11.79
CA LYS A 117 -1.74 14.35 11.33
C LYS A 117 -1.61 15.66 10.56
N SER A 118 -0.59 16.46 10.87
CA SER A 118 -0.36 17.75 10.22
C SER A 118 0.33 17.64 8.86
N ALA A 119 0.87 16.47 8.52
CA ALA A 119 1.55 16.28 7.24
C ALA A 119 0.55 15.99 6.13
N LEU A 120 0.67 16.66 4.99
CA LEU A 120 -0.14 16.41 3.81
C LEU A 120 0.21 15.06 3.19
N LEU A 121 1.50 14.71 3.17
CA LEU A 121 2.00 13.45 2.67
C LEU A 121 2.81 12.74 3.75
N GLY A 122 2.70 11.42 3.80
CA GLY A 122 3.59 10.61 4.60
C GLY A 122 4.98 10.53 3.98
N SER A 123 5.95 10.05 4.75
CA SER A 123 7.33 9.92 4.28
C SER A 123 7.45 8.97 3.08
N VAL A 124 6.72 7.87 3.09
CA VAL A 124 6.76 6.89 2.02
C VAL A 124 6.16 7.47 0.74
N SER A 125 4.96 8.06 0.81
CA SER A 125 4.30 8.63 -0.35
C SER A 125 5.09 9.79 -0.93
N HIS A 126 5.68 10.63 -0.09
CA HIS A 126 6.52 11.73 -0.55
C HIS A 126 7.72 11.22 -1.35
N ARG A 127 8.42 10.23 -0.82
CA ARG A 127 9.60 9.67 -1.49
C ARG A 127 9.24 8.94 -2.78
N VAL A 128 8.16 8.14 -2.76
CA VAL A 128 7.70 7.46 -3.97
C VAL A 128 7.32 8.47 -5.05
N LEU A 129 6.59 9.51 -4.69
CA LEU A 129 6.20 10.56 -5.61
C LEU A 129 7.41 11.26 -6.23
N GLN A 130 8.45 11.49 -5.43
CA GLN A 130 9.66 12.15 -5.88
C GLN A 130 10.51 11.27 -6.79
N ASP A 131 10.65 9.99 -6.49
CA ASP A 131 11.64 9.12 -7.12
C ASP A 131 11.07 8.15 -8.17
N ALA A 132 9.75 7.99 -8.25
CA ALA A 132 9.16 7.04 -9.19
C ALA A 132 9.33 7.50 -10.63
N PRO A 133 9.77 6.60 -11.54
CA PRO A 133 9.87 6.93 -12.96
C PRO A 133 8.55 6.82 -13.72
N MET A 134 7.47 6.33 -13.07
CA MET A 134 6.14 6.23 -13.66
C MET A 134 5.18 7.18 -12.94
N PRO A 135 4.01 7.43 -13.50
CA PRO A 135 2.98 8.23 -12.83
C PRO A 135 2.60 7.68 -11.47
N VAL A 136 2.45 8.56 -10.50
CA VAL A 136 2.03 8.24 -9.14
C VAL A 136 0.78 9.06 -8.82
N THR A 137 -0.29 8.39 -8.46
CA THR A 137 -1.49 9.03 -7.96
C THR A 137 -1.50 8.88 -6.44
N VAL A 138 -1.57 10.00 -5.76
CA VAL A 138 -1.67 10.02 -4.30
C VAL A 138 -3.12 10.31 -3.96
N VAL A 139 -3.78 9.35 -3.31
CA VAL A 139 -5.17 9.48 -2.93
C VAL A 139 -5.22 10.06 -1.53
N LYS A 140 -5.78 11.25 -1.43
CA LYS A 140 -5.96 11.88 -0.13
C LYS A 140 -7.01 11.10 0.64
N HIS A 141 -6.64 10.73 1.86
CA HIS A 141 -7.65 10.34 2.83
C HIS A 141 -8.38 11.64 3.12
N GLY A 142 -9.47 11.83 2.48
CA GLY A 142 -10.17 13.06 2.51
C GLY A 142 -10.42 13.53 3.93
N PRO A 143 -10.55 14.82 4.14
CA PRO A 143 -11.29 15.30 5.27
C PRO A 143 -12.60 14.54 5.30
N GLY A 144 -12.72 13.79 4.29
CA GLY A 144 -13.61 12.73 4.16
C GLY A 144 -14.88 12.91 4.86
N ALA A 145 -15.42 11.81 5.17
CA ALA A 145 -16.60 11.72 5.99
C ALA A 145 -16.44 12.39 7.36
N ALA A 146 -15.25 12.39 7.96
CA ALA A 146 -15.05 12.97 9.30
C ALA A 146 -15.22 14.48 9.32
N ASP A 147 -14.64 15.19 8.36
CA ASP A 147 -14.77 16.64 8.29
C ASP A 147 -16.14 17.05 7.76
N ALA A 148 -16.74 16.26 6.89
CA ALA A 148 -18.10 16.48 6.45
C ALA A 148 -19.10 16.35 7.60
N GLU A 149 -18.90 15.42 8.51
CA GLU A 149 -19.72 15.25 9.70
C GLU A 149 -19.56 16.41 10.67
N VAL A 150 -18.35 16.92 10.80
CA VAL A 150 -18.08 18.06 11.69
C VAL A 150 -18.68 19.35 11.13
N ARG A 151 -18.77 19.47 9.81
CA ARG A 151 -19.35 20.63 9.14
C ARG A 151 -20.85 20.53 8.91
N GLY A 152 -21.35 19.34 9.03
CA GLY A 152 -22.77 19.08 8.91
C GLY A 152 -23.51 19.38 10.19
#